data_dc466d03cf70769e5b8429bebbf96f5a
#
_entry.id   dc466d03cf70769e5b8429bebbf96f5a
#
_cell.length_a   1.000
_cell.length_b   1.000
_cell.length_c   1.000
_cell.angle_alpha   90.00
_cell.angle_beta   90.00
_cell.angle_gamma   90.00
#
_symmetry.space_group_name_H-M   'P 1'
#
loop_
_entity.id
_entity.type
_entity.pdbx_description
1 polymer ?
#
loop_
_entity_poly.entity_id
_entity_poly.type
_entity_poly.pdbx_seq_one_letter_code
_entity_poly.pdbx_strand_id
1 'polypeptide(L)'
;MFATMLKIFAIIAALSGHISSVTVTAPQSTVNVNVGGKATLLCTYISAGSLDSLFIQWSFYSAKEKQPQTIYYFQNGQAYEYGEFKNRINGTTNQGNASITISNMQPSDTGFYTCEVFNPRDSNGRNQKSVAVRVLVKPSQPHCSLRGTPETGHLVSLSCYSQEGMPVPTYQWYKVSGETLKPMTEQLNTKTGFLIIGNLTTFETGYYRCIASNSLGNSSCEVDLTAAHSEGGLIAGALIGAILGAVVICIIVWFLTKKEKKKETKEKAANSEMQPMPQKQQANVEYVNIPTQENESIATATPSREANAANEYSTSKEVAASGMPENDEMQGLEIQTRA
;
A
#
# COMPACT_ATOMS: atom_id res chain seq x y z
N MET A 1 43.03 -71.36 11.16
CA MET A 1 42.44 -70.11 11.70
C MET A 1 42.68 -68.89 10.76
N PHE A 2 43.90 -68.59 10.32
CA PHE A 2 44.23 -67.44 9.49
C PHE A 2 43.54 -67.44 8.11
N ALA A 3 43.52 -68.63 7.47
CA ALA A 3 42.86 -68.76 6.13
C ALA A 3 41.30 -68.63 6.21
N THR A 4 40.71 -68.99 7.34
CA THR A 4 39.28 -68.86 7.57
C THR A 4 38.92 -67.39 7.82
N MET A 5 39.74 -66.65 8.57
CA MET A 5 39.61 -65.24 8.81
C MET A 5 39.74 -64.44 7.48
N LEU A 6 40.71 -64.80 6.63
CA LEU A 6 40.90 -64.14 5.33
C LEU A 6 39.70 -64.35 4.39
N LYS A 7 39.12 -65.56 4.42
CA LYS A 7 37.87 -65.84 3.65
C LYS A 7 36.67 -65.06 4.18
N ILE A 8 36.55 -64.92 5.51
CA ILE A 8 35.50 -64.10 6.11
C ILE A 8 35.69 -62.64 5.77
N PHE A 9 36.92 -62.10 5.84
CA PHE A 9 37.21 -60.73 5.40
C PHE A 9 36.94 -60.49 3.93
N ALA A 10 37.29 -61.46 3.06
CA ALA A 10 36.99 -61.37 1.63
C ALA A 10 35.47 -61.40 1.34
N ILE A 11 34.72 -62.20 2.11
CA ILE A 11 33.26 -62.27 2.00
C ILE A 11 32.61 -60.95 2.53
N ILE A 12 33.11 -60.42 3.64
CA ILE A 12 32.65 -59.13 4.18
C ILE A 12 32.99 -57.99 3.23
N ALA A 13 34.18 -57.97 2.63
CA ALA A 13 34.57 -56.99 1.62
C ALA A 13 33.77 -57.09 0.33
N ALA A 14 33.37 -58.35 -0.08
CA ALA A 14 32.49 -58.54 -1.24
C ALA A 14 31.02 -58.23 -0.95
N LEU A 15 30.63 -58.28 0.34
CA LEU A 15 29.28 -57.89 0.80
C LEU A 15 29.16 -56.39 1.13
N SER A 16 30.29 -55.64 1.20
CA SER A 16 30.25 -54.19 1.25
C SER A 16 29.83 -53.69 -0.13
N GLY A 17 28.54 -53.85 -0.41
CA GLY A 17 27.92 -53.29 -1.61
C GLY A 17 28.23 -51.82 -1.70
N HIS A 18 28.60 -51.33 -2.86
CA HIS A 18 28.77 -49.93 -3.12
C HIS A 18 27.51 -49.19 -2.69
N ILE A 19 27.62 -48.39 -1.62
CA ILE A 19 26.54 -47.49 -1.23
C ILE A 19 26.42 -46.48 -2.35
N SER A 20 25.48 -46.71 -3.22
CA SER A 20 25.13 -45.82 -4.29
C SER A 20 24.23 -44.73 -3.70
N SER A 21 24.54 -43.49 -3.96
CA SER A 21 23.77 -42.36 -3.48
C SER A 21 23.70 -41.29 -4.58
N VAL A 22 22.51 -40.70 -4.73
CA VAL A 22 22.36 -39.51 -5.58
C VAL A 22 23.20 -38.37 -5.00
N THR A 23 24.02 -37.73 -5.85
CA THR A 23 24.77 -36.51 -5.49
C THR A 23 24.28 -35.38 -6.33
N VAL A 24 23.77 -34.30 -5.69
CA VAL A 24 23.28 -33.09 -6.35
C VAL A 24 24.27 -31.95 -6.14
N THR A 25 24.57 -31.23 -7.23
CA THR A 25 25.48 -30.11 -7.23
C THR A 25 24.78 -28.87 -7.85
N ALA A 26 24.78 -27.77 -7.13
CA ALA A 26 24.40 -26.45 -7.62
C ALA A 26 25.61 -25.52 -7.49
N PRO A 27 26.28 -25.16 -8.60
CA PRO A 27 27.52 -24.38 -8.53
C PRO A 27 27.31 -22.93 -8.10
N GLN A 28 26.08 -22.43 -8.22
CA GLN A 28 25.71 -21.07 -7.86
C GLN A 28 24.98 -21.08 -6.52
N SER A 29 25.47 -20.30 -5.56
CA SER A 29 24.76 -20.06 -4.28
C SER A 29 23.74 -18.93 -4.41
N THR A 30 23.98 -17.99 -5.33
CA THR A 30 23.10 -16.81 -5.55
C THR A 30 23.03 -16.49 -7.05
N VAL A 31 21.84 -16.19 -7.54
CA VAL A 31 21.57 -15.69 -8.89
C VAL A 31 20.85 -14.34 -8.77
N ASN A 32 21.41 -13.33 -9.42
CA ASN A 32 20.78 -12.02 -9.56
C ASN A 32 20.23 -11.87 -10.98
N VAL A 33 19.01 -11.39 -11.09
CA VAL A 33 18.32 -11.19 -12.37
C VAL A 33 17.48 -9.93 -12.32
N ASN A 34 17.46 -9.18 -13.42
CA ASN A 34 16.59 -8.01 -13.51
C ASN A 34 15.12 -8.43 -13.65
N VAL A 35 14.20 -7.63 -13.13
CA VAL A 35 12.76 -7.81 -13.33
C VAL A 35 12.43 -7.98 -14.81
N GLY A 36 11.54 -8.92 -15.14
CA GLY A 36 11.20 -9.31 -16.51
C GLY A 36 12.25 -10.20 -17.20
N GLY A 37 13.43 -10.37 -16.61
CA GLY A 37 14.53 -11.20 -17.16
C GLY A 37 14.28 -12.68 -17.03
N LYS A 38 15.31 -13.47 -17.39
CA LYS A 38 15.33 -14.94 -17.24
C LYS A 38 16.38 -15.33 -16.21
N ALA A 39 15.99 -16.20 -15.27
CA ALA A 39 16.90 -16.80 -14.30
C ALA A 39 17.17 -18.25 -14.69
N THR A 40 18.41 -18.62 -14.91
CA THR A 40 18.83 -20.03 -15.11
C THR A 40 19.44 -20.54 -13.81
N LEU A 41 18.81 -21.54 -13.22
CA LEU A 41 19.23 -22.19 -11.99
C LEU A 41 19.91 -23.51 -12.36
N LEU A 42 21.22 -23.54 -12.20
CA LEU A 42 22.02 -24.70 -12.54
C LEU A 42 21.93 -25.75 -11.42
N CYS A 43 21.57 -26.95 -11.80
CA CYS A 43 21.52 -28.13 -10.94
C CYS A 43 21.94 -29.36 -11.72
N THR A 44 22.99 -30.03 -11.28
CA THR A 44 23.43 -31.30 -11.87
C THR A 44 23.40 -32.41 -10.85
N TYR A 45 23.26 -33.64 -11.32
CA TYR A 45 23.24 -34.81 -10.44
C TYR A 45 24.02 -35.97 -11.02
N ILE A 46 24.54 -36.79 -10.13
CA ILE A 46 25.14 -38.10 -10.43
C ILE A 46 24.34 -39.14 -9.66
N SER A 47 23.92 -40.20 -10.34
CA SER A 47 23.23 -41.37 -9.76
C SER A 47 23.88 -42.61 -10.32
N ALA A 48 24.18 -43.61 -9.49
CA ALA A 48 24.77 -44.87 -9.93
C ALA A 48 23.72 -45.93 -10.28
N GLY A 49 22.46 -45.73 -9.87
CA GLY A 49 21.34 -46.60 -10.17
C GLY A 49 20.68 -46.32 -11.52
N SER A 50 19.78 -47.22 -11.96
CA SER A 50 18.92 -46.94 -13.11
C SER A 50 18.08 -45.70 -12.91
N LEU A 51 17.92 -44.89 -13.95
CA LEU A 51 17.21 -43.62 -13.92
C LEU A 51 15.71 -43.73 -14.26
N ASP A 52 15.20 -44.96 -14.47
CA ASP A 52 13.79 -45.18 -14.91
C ASP A 52 12.74 -44.64 -13.91
N SER A 53 13.10 -44.57 -12.63
CA SER A 53 12.20 -44.10 -11.56
C SER A 53 12.67 -42.79 -10.91
N LEU A 54 13.66 -42.14 -11.53
CA LEU A 54 14.20 -40.90 -11.02
C LEU A 54 13.17 -39.77 -11.18
N PHE A 55 13.05 -38.93 -10.16
CA PHE A 55 12.33 -37.69 -10.31
C PHE A 55 13.16 -36.46 -9.86
N ILE A 56 12.86 -35.34 -10.45
CA ILE A 56 13.46 -34.04 -10.16
C ILE A 56 12.34 -33.15 -9.68
N GLN A 57 12.58 -32.46 -8.55
CA GLN A 57 11.65 -31.48 -8.01
C GLN A 57 12.38 -30.19 -7.77
N TRP A 58 11.74 -29.09 -8.13
CA TRP A 58 12.13 -27.76 -7.69
C TRP A 58 11.04 -27.19 -6.80
N SER A 59 11.44 -26.69 -5.64
CA SER A 59 10.58 -25.97 -4.71
C SER A 59 11.08 -24.55 -4.52
N PHE A 60 10.14 -23.65 -4.28
CA PHE A 60 10.36 -22.23 -4.02
C PHE A 60 9.91 -21.88 -2.61
N TYR A 61 10.72 -21.08 -1.93
CA TYR A 61 10.44 -20.51 -0.62
C TYR A 61 10.76 -19.01 -0.63
N SER A 62 9.76 -18.18 -0.39
CA SER A 62 9.92 -16.73 -0.20
C SER A 62 9.75 -16.35 1.26
N ALA A 63 10.24 -15.16 1.62
CA ALA A 63 10.05 -14.64 2.98
C ALA A 63 8.57 -14.38 3.36
N LYS A 64 7.67 -14.36 2.37
CA LYS A 64 6.23 -14.16 2.56
C LYS A 64 5.47 -15.45 2.81
N GLU A 65 6.05 -16.58 2.42
CA GLU A 65 5.42 -17.89 2.52
C GLU A 65 5.90 -18.61 3.78
N LYS A 66 5.01 -19.37 4.39
CA LYS A 66 5.34 -20.12 5.61
C LYS A 66 6.00 -21.48 5.31
N GLN A 67 5.82 -21.98 4.10
CA GLN A 67 6.32 -23.29 3.67
C GLN A 67 6.80 -23.25 2.21
N PRO A 68 7.77 -24.10 1.84
CA PRO A 68 8.19 -24.26 0.45
C PRO A 68 7.03 -24.77 -0.42
N GLN A 69 6.93 -24.24 -1.62
CA GLN A 69 5.95 -24.64 -2.64
C GLN A 69 6.67 -25.37 -3.76
N THR A 70 6.14 -26.51 -4.22
CA THR A 70 6.62 -27.16 -5.44
C THR A 70 6.24 -26.31 -6.64
N ILE A 71 7.24 -25.94 -7.46
CA ILE A 71 7.05 -25.13 -8.67
C ILE A 71 7.25 -25.91 -9.96
N TYR A 72 8.08 -26.95 -9.91
CA TYR A 72 8.39 -27.81 -11.05
C TYR A 72 8.63 -29.24 -10.59
N TYR A 73 8.15 -30.17 -11.36
CA TYR A 73 8.32 -31.61 -11.14
C TYR A 73 8.53 -32.31 -12.47
N PHE A 74 9.52 -33.22 -12.54
CA PHE A 74 9.82 -34.01 -13.73
C PHE A 74 9.96 -35.48 -13.37
N GLN A 75 9.21 -36.35 -14.04
CA GLN A 75 9.27 -37.77 -13.88
C GLN A 75 8.80 -38.46 -15.17
N ASN A 76 9.42 -39.59 -15.51
CA ASN A 76 9.02 -40.44 -16.67
C ASN A 76 8.94 -39.65 -18.00
N GLY A 77 9.85 -38.68 -18.20
CA GLY A 77 9.87 -37.86 -19.41
C GLY A 77 8.82 -36.74 -19.46
N GLN A 78 8.02 -36.58 -18.41
CA GLN A 78 6.99 -35.54 -18.33
C GLN A 78 7.34 -34.48 -17.29
N ALA A 79 7.11 -33.22 -17.66
CA ALA A 79 7.32 -32.06 -16.80
C ALA A 79 5.97 -31.46 -16.38
N TYR A 80 5.89 -31.05 -15.14
CA TYR A 80 4.72 -30.40 -14.55
C TYR A 80 5.15 -29.11 -13.86
N GLU A 81 4.43 -28.03 -14.12
CA GLU A 81 4.66 -26.71 -13.55
C GLU A 81 3.47 -26.28 -12.67
N TYR A 82 3.75 -25.63 -11.54
CA TYR A 82 2.75 -25.29 -10.54
C TYR A 82 2.75 -23.80 -10.16
N GLY A 83 1.61 -23.35 -9.68
CA GLY A 83 1.41 -22.02 -9.11
C GLY A 83 1.68 -20.88 -10.11
N GLU A 84 2.24 -19.79 -9.59
CA GLU A 84 2.58 -18.59 -10.36
C GLU A 84 3.71 -18.81 -11.38
N PHE A 85 4.37 -19.99 -11.33
CA PHE A 85 5.46 -20.36 -12.23
C PHE A 85 4.99 -21.12 -13.48
N LYS A 86 3.71 -21.44 -13.56
CA LYS A 86 3.14 -22.17 -14.70
C LYS A 86 3.35 -21.42 -16.02
N ASN A 87 3.81 -22.14 -17.06
CA ASN A 87 4.18 -21.61 -18.37
C ASN A 87 5.39 -20.63 -18.37
N ARG A 88 6.16 -20.62 -17.28
CA ARG A 88 7.34 -19.77 -17.15
C ARG A 88 8.63 -20.58 -17.00
N ILE A 89 8.54 -21.86 -16.68
CA ILE A 89 9.68 -22.74 -16.45
C ILE A 89 10.00 -23.55 -17.70
N ASN A 90 11.27 -23.58 -18.05
CA ASN A 90 11.81 -24.52 -19.03
C ASN A 90 12.87 -25.39 -18.35
N GLY A 91 12.56 -26.66 -18.14
CA GLY A 91 13.46 -27.62 -17.53
C GLY A 91 14.34 -28.32 -18.57
N THR A 92 15.55 -28.69 -18.18
CA THR A 92 16.46 -29.49 -19.01
C THR A 92 16.08 -30.94 -18.89
N THR A 93 16.00 -31.63 -20.01
CA THR A 93 15.64 -33.08 -20.10
C THR A 93 16.85 -33.99 -20.25
N ASN A 94 18.06 -33.44 -20.29
CA ASN A 94 19.29 -34.21 -20.46
C ASN A 94 19.64 -34.98 -19.18
N GLN A 95 20.06 -36.22 -19.31
CA GLN A 95 20.52 -37.02 -18.20
C GLN A 95 21.66 -36.35 -17.43
N GLY A 96 21.59 -36.38 -16.09
CA GLY A 96 22.56 -35.73 -15.20
C GLY A 96 22.33 -34.23 -15.02
N ASN A 97 21.35 -33.63 -15.70
CA ASN A 97 21.03 -32.20 -15.62
C ASN A 97 19.58 -31.99 -15.13
N ALA A 98 19.46 -31.31 -14.02
CA ALA A 98 18.18 -30.94 -13.40
C ALA A 98 17.96 -29.40 -13.42
N SER A 99 18.73 -28.67 -14.25
CA SER A 99 18.64 -27.24 -14.34
C SER A 99 17.30 -26.76 -14.90
N ILE A 100 16.83 -25.63 -14.41
CA ILE A 100 15.64 -24.96 -14.93
C ILE A 100 15.95 -23.51 -15.32
N THR A 101 15.21 -23.00 -16.29
CA THR A 101 15.19 -21.57 -16.63
C THR A 101 13.81 -21.01 -16.41
N ILE A 102 13.71 -19.99 -15.58
CA ILE A 102 12.46 -19.29 -15.26
C ILE A 102 12.45 -17.98 -16.03
N SER A 103 11.40 -17.75 -16.81
CA SER A 103 11.21 -16.55 -17.63
C SER A 103 10.35 -15.50 -16.91
N ASN A 104 10.51 -14.24 -17.32
CA ASN A 104 9.70 -13.11 -16.82
C ASN A 104 9.71 -13.01 -15.29
N MET A 105 10.91 -12.95 -14.71
CA MET A 105 11.11 -12.88 -13.26
C MET A 105 10.46 -11.63 -12.65
N GLN A 106 9.65 -11.84 -11.63
CA GLN A 106 8.93 -10.83 -10.88
C GLN A 106 9.60 -10.56 -9.53
N PRO A 107 9.40 -9.39 -8.90
CA PRO A 107 9.94 -9.11 -7.57
C PRO A 107 9.51 -10.16 -6.51
N SER A 108 8.29 -10.70 -6.65
CA SER A 108 7.75 -11.78 -5.81
C SER A 108 8.51 -13.09 -5.93
N ASP A 109 9.26 -13.31 -7.03
CA ASP A 109 10.05 -14.51 -7.25
C ASP A 109 11.40 -14.48 -6.50
N THR A 110 11.69 -13.42 -5.75
CA THR A 110 12.86 -13.36 -4.88
C THR A 110 12.71 -14.34 -3.73
N GLY A 111 13.68 -15.25 -3.58
CA GLY A 111 13.61 -16.29 -2.54
C GLY A 111 14.64 -17.40 -2.74
N PHE A 112 14.41 -18.51 -2.09
CA PHE A 112 15.25 -19.71 -2.17
C PHE A 112 14.59 -20.75 -3.05
N TYR A 113 15.35 -21.28 -3.98
CA TYR A 113 14.95 -22.35 -4.90
C TYR A 113 15.75 -23.58 -4.57
N THR A 114 15.07 -24.68 -4.27
CA THR A 114 15.70 -25.94 -3.90
C THR A 114 15.49 -26.97 -5.02
N CYS A 115 16.59 -27.40 -5.60
CA CYS A 115 16.67 -28.55 -6.50
C CYS A 115 16.78 -29.82 -5.69
N GLU A 116 15.86 -30.71 -5.85
CA GLU A 116 15.85 -32.04 -5.23
C GLU A 116 15.80 -33.12 -6.31
N VAL A 117 16.69 -34.09 -6.21
CA VAL A 117 16.70 -35.27 -7.08
C VAL A 117 16.57 -36.49 -6.22
N PHE A 118 15.60 -37.33 -6.55
CA PHE A 118 15.34 -38.56 -5.86
C PHE A 118 15.38 -39.74 -6.81
N ASN A 119 16.19 -40.75 -6.47
CA ASN A 119 16.19 -42.03 -7.15
C ASN A 119 15.88 -43.15 -6.14
N PRO A 120 14.71 -43.81 -6.24
CA PRO A 120 14.32 -44.90 -5.32
C PRO A 120 15.26 -46.08 -5.31
N ARG A 121 16.07 -46.20 -6.35
CA ARG A 121 17.03 -47.32 -6.48
C ARG A 121 18.38 -47.10 -5.86
N ASP A 122 18.63 -45.85 -5.39
CA ASP A 122 19.84 -45.50 -4.65
C ASP A 122 19.60 -45.65 -3.13
N SER A 123 20.58 -46.10 -2.37
CA SER A 123 20.46 -46.37 -0.92
C SER A 123 20.11 -45.12 -0.10
N ASN A 124 20.58 -43.95 -0.53
CA ASN A 124 20.23 -42.62 0.00
C ASN A 124 19.54 -41.83 -1.10
N GLY A 125 18.40 -42.34 -1.61
CA GLY A 125 17.79 -41.95 -2.85
C GLY A 125 17.47 -40.45 -3.08
N ARG A 126 17.66 -39.59 -2.05
CA ARG A 126 17.29 -38.18 -2.10
C ARG A 126 18.47 -37.26 -1.80
N ASN A 127 18.70 -36.27 -2.65
CA ASN A 127 19.69 -35.24 -2.41
C ASN A 127 19.19 -33.89 -2.91
N GLN A 128 19.55 -32.79 -2.24
CA GLN A 128 19.05 -31.46 -2.55
C GLN A 128 20.12 -30.38 -2.40
N LYS A 129 19.94 -29.29 -3.15
CA LYS A 129 20.73 -28.06 -3.06
C LYS A 129 19.83 -26.85 -3.27
N SER A 130 20.12 -25.79 -2.50
CA SER A 130 19.36 -24.54 -2.58
C SER A 130 20.19 -23.42 -3.22
N VAL A 131 19.52 -22.58 -3.99
CA VAL A 131 20.06 -21.40 -4.67
C VAL A 131 19.21 -20.20 -4.28
N ALA A 132 19.83 -19.13 -3.83
CA ALA A 132 19.14 -17.86 -3.57
C ALA A 132 18.97 -17.09 -4.89
N VAL A 133 17.77 -16.64 -5.19
CA VAL A 133 17.49 -15.78 -6.33
C VAL A 133 17.05 -14.40 -5.84
N ARG A 134 17.65 -13.36 -6.39
CA ARG A 134 17.30 -11.97 -6.14
C ARG A 134 16.87 -11.31 -7.44
N VAL A 135 15.62 -10.90 -7.50
CA VAL A 135 15.13 -10.11 -8.62
C VAL A 135 15.44 -8.65 -8.36
N LEU A 136 16.27 -8.09 -9.23
CA LEU A 136 16.75 -6.73 -9.12
C LEU A 136 15.72 -5.76 -9.69
N VAL A 137 15.39 -4.73 -8.92
CA VAL A 137 14.36 -3.72 -9.25
C VAL A 137 14.89 -2.32 -8.98
N LYS A 138 14.70 -1.41 -9.92
CA LYS A 138 14.94 0.02 -9.70
C LYS A 138 14.01 0.52 -8.59
N PRO A 139 14.41 1.49 -7.74
CA PRO A 139 13.51 2.08 -6.77
C PRO A 139 12.23 2.60 -7.43
N SER A 140 11.08 2.24 -6.89
CA SER A 140 9.80 2.87 -7.24
C SER A 140 9.83 4.35 -6.85
N GLN A 141 8.93 5.14 -7.41
CA GLN A 141 8.78 6.54 -6.99
C GLN A 141 8.56 6.60 -5.48
N PRO A 142 9.44 7.26 -4.72
CA PRO A 142 9.29 7.29 -3.28
C PRO A 142 8.14 8.19 -2.85
N HIS A 143 7.59 7.87 -1.69
CA HIS A 143 6.64 8.71 -0.99
C HIS A 143 7.40 9.65 -0.06
N CYS A 144 7.22 10.96 -0.26
CA CYS A 144 7.72 11.98 0.63
C CYS A 144 6.62 12.40 1.60
N SER A 145 6.93 12.58 2.88
CA SER A 145 6.00 13.15 3.85
C SER A 145 6.71 14.07 4.85
N LEU A 146 5.94 15.02 5.36
CA LEU A 146 6.35 15.98 6.37
C LEU A 146 5.63 15.66 7.68
N ARG A 147 6.36 15.68 8.79
CA ARG A 147 5.82 15.66 10.15
C ARG A 147 6.29 16.91 10.90
N GLY A 148 5.37 17.52 11.63
CA GLY A 148 5.55 18.80 12.30
C GLY A 148 4.93 19.94 11.49
N THR A 149 4.87 21.11 12.11
CA THR A 149 4.37 22.33 11.48
C THR A 149 5.53 23.07 10.84
N PRO A 150 5.50 23.39 9.53
CA PRO A 150 6.60 24.05 8.84
C PRO A 150 6.64 25.55 9.15
N GLU A 151 6.72 25.89 10.44
CA GLU A 151 6.81 27.25 10.94
C GLU A 151 8.19 27.50 11.55
N THR A 152 8.67 28.74 11.44
CA THR A 152 9.95 29.14 12.01
C THR A 152 10.00 28.85 13.51
N GLY A 153 11.08 28.25 13.96
CA GLY A 153 11.29 27.87 15.35
C GLY A 153 10.79 26.47 15.71
N HIS A 154 10.08 25.78 14.81
CA HIS A 154 9.58 24.43 15.04
C HIS A 154 10.50 23.37 14.47
N LEU A 155 10.48 22.20 15.12
CA LEU A 155 11.14 20.99 14.62
C LEU A 155 10.24 20.32 13.57
N VAL A 156 10.81 20.02 12.42
CA VAL A 156 10.16 19.24 11.37
C VAL A 156 11.00 18.01 11.03
N SER A 157 10.33 16.94 10.63
CA SER A 157 11.00 15.78 10.08
C SER A 157 10.40 15.38 8.74
N LEU A 158 11.28 15.08 7.79
CA LEU A 158 10.93 14.60 6.48
C LEU A 158 11.16 13.09 6.42
N SER A 159 10.26 12.36 5.78
CA SER A 159 10.45 10.96 5.49
C SER A 159 10.33 10.69 4.00
N CYS A 160 11.16 9.77 3.52
CA CYS A 160 11.23 9.34 2.15
C CYS A 160 11.29 7.82 2.12
N TYR A 161 10.34 7.20 1.43
CA TYR A 161 10.25 5.74 1.38
C TYR A 161 9.82 5.25 0.02
N SER A 162 10.58 4.33 -0.56
CA SER A 162 10.27 3.61 -1.79
C SER A 162 9.70 2.24 -1.45
N GLN A 163 8.57 1.86 -2.06
CA GLN A 163 7.93 0.57 -1.82
C GLN A 163 8.71 -0.59 -2.44
N GLU A 164 9.36 -0.32 -3.57
CA GLU A 164 10.15 -1.30 -4.30
C GLU A 164 11.58 -0.81 -4.50
N GLY A 165 12.48 -1.74 -4.67
CA GLY A 165 13.88 -1.49 -4.96
C GLY A 165 14.76 -2.62 -4.41
N MET A 166 15.49 -3.28 -5.31
CA MET A 166 16.44 -4.34 -4.96
C MET A 166 17.69 -4.17 -5.84
N PRO A 167 18.86 -3.96 -5.24
CA PRO A 167 19.19 -3.82 -3.82
C PRO A 167 18.40 -2.73 -3.12
N VAL A 168 18.25 -2.86 -1.78
CA VAL A 168 17.53 -1.87 -0.96
C VAL A 168 18.05 -0.46 -1.26
N PRO A 169 17.17 0.50 -1.58
CA PRO A 169 17.59 1.85 -1.91
C PRO A 169 18.28 2.56 -0.74
N THR A 170 19.17 3.45 -1.09
CA THR A 170 19.67 4.51 -0.20
C THR A 170 18.96 5.81 -0.54
N TYR A 171 18.76 6.66 0.46
CA TYR A 171 18.01 7.90 0.34
C TYR A 171 18.92 9.09 0.60
N GLN A 172 18.79 10.12 -0.26
CA GLN A 172 19.50 11.37 -0.09
C GLN A 172 18.52 12.53 -0.25
N TRP A 173 18.55 13.46 0.70
CA TRP A 173 17.76 14.67 0.66
C TRP A 173 18.58 15.84 0.12
N TYR A 174 17.90 16.68 -0.65
CA TYR A 174 18.43 17.91 -1.22
C TYR A 174 17.46 19.05 -0.97
N LYS A 175 17.98 20.21 -0.59
CA LYS A 175 17.23 21.44 -0.66
C LYS A 175 17.27 21.98 -2.09
N VAL A 176 16.10 22.31 -2.64
CA VAL A 176 15.97 22.88 -3.99
C VAL A 176 16.14 24.38 -3.90
N SER A 177 17.09 24.94 -4.62
CA SER A 177 17.37 26.38 -4.69
C SER A 177 17.49 26.78 -6.16
N GLY A 178 16.37 27.23 -6.75
CA GLY A 178 16.27 27.43 -8.19
C GLY A 178 16.57 26.13 -8.95
N GLU A 179 17.55 26.15 -9.81
CA GLU A 179 17.98 24.96 -10.58
C GLU A 179 19.02 24.10 -9.84
N THR A 180 19.46 24.52 -8.65
CA THR A 180 20.52 23.80 -7.92
C THR A 180 19.94 22.93 -6.80
N LEU A 181 20.60 21.78 -6.57
CA LEU A 181 20.28 20.85 -5.49
C LEU A 181 21.41 20.89 -4.46
N LYS A 182 21.14 21.41 -3.26
CA LYS A 182 22.08 21.44 -2.15
C LYS A 182 21.88 20.18 -1.29
N PRO A 183 22.87 19.29 -1.16
CA PRO A 183 22.72 18.09 -0.37
C PRO A 183 22.58 18.40 1.12
N MET A 184 21.66 17.69 1.78
CA MET A 184 21.48 17.68 3.23
C MET A 184 22.27 16.52 3.81
N THR A 185 23.15 16.80 4.75
CA THR A 185 24.03 15.79 5.38
C THR A 185 23.79 15.68 6.88
N GLU A 186 23.34 16.77 7.50
CA GLU A 186 23.08 16.82 8.93
C GLU A 186 21.78 16.09 9.26
N GLN A 187 21.79 15.26 10.31
CA GLN A 187 20.62 14.52 10.81
C GLN A 187 19.85 13.71 9.75
N LEU A 188 20.55 13.28 8.69
CA LEU A 188 20.04 12.42 7.65
C LEU A 188 20.38 10.96 7.92
N ASN A 189 19.38 10.10 7.92
CA ASN A 189 19.57 8.65 7.88
C ASN A 189 19.35 8.13 6.44
N THR A 190 20.43 7.87 5.74
CA THR A 190 20.40 7.43 4.35
C THR A 190 19.79 6.05 4.12
N LYS A 191 19.68 5.21 5.15
CA LYS A 191 19.06 3.88 5.05
C LYS A 191 17.55 3.94 5.24
N THR A 192 17.06 4.82 6.11
CA THR A 192 15.64 4.94 6.43
C THR A 192 14.94 6.09 5.72
N GLY A 193 15.71 7.01 5.11
CA GLY A 193 15.17 8.17 4.41
C GLY A 193 14.65 9.29 5.32
N PHE A 194 14.92 9.21 6.63
CA PHE A 194 14.53 10.28 7.56
C PHE A 194 15.56 11.40 7.58
N LEU A 195 15.07 12.63 7.46
CA LEU A 195 15.81 13.86 7.68
C LEU A 195 15.12 14.66 8.78
N ILE A 196 15.87 15.10 9.79
CA ILE A 196 15.37 15.96 10.85
C ILE A 196 15.93 17.35 10.64
N ILE A 197 15.05 18.35 10.60
CA ILE A 197 15.40 19.78 10.59
C ILE A 197 14.97 20.31 11.94
N GLY A 198 15.95 20.47 12.85
CA GLY A 198 15.69 21.04 14.16
C GLY A 198 15.53 22.53 14.05
N ASN A 199 14.65 23.22 14.61
CA ASN A 199 14.55 24.68 14.66
C ASN A 199 14.51 25.32 13.27
N LEU A 200 13.45 25.06 12.52
CA LEU A 200 13.27 25.57 11.15
C LEU A 200 13.46 27.10 11.10
N THR A 201 14.32 27.55 10.22
CA THR A 201 14.57 28.98 9.97
C THR A 201 13.95 29.40 8.64
N THR A 202 13.82 30.69 8.41
CA THR A 202 13.34 31.25 7.12
C THR A 202 14.22 30.83 5.94
N PHE A 203 15.53 30.55 6.19
CA PHE A 203 16.45 30.07 5.18
C PHE A 203 16.25 28.59 4.84
N GLU A 204 15.59 27.82 5.71
CA GLU A 204 15.32 26.39 5.55
C GLU A 204 13.93 26.11 4.99
N THR A 205 13.05 27.10 4.91
CA THR A 205 11.78 26.97 4.19
C THR A 205 12.02 26.76 2.69
N GLY A 206 11.07 26.13 2.01
CA GLY A 206 11.14 25.87 0.57
C GLY A 206 10.97 24.40 0.22
N TYR A 207 11.39 24.04 -1.00
CA TYR A 207 11.22 22.68 -1.53
C TYR A 207 12.40 21.79 -1.19
N TYR A 208 12.09 20.55 -0.82
CA TYR A 208 13.06 19.50 -0.56
C TYR A 208 12.78 18.31 -1.46
N ARG A 209 13.83 17.83 -2.13
CA ARG A 209 13.76 16.65 -3.01
C ARG A 209 14.49 15.48 -2.37
N CYS A 210 13.80 14.37 -2.23
CA CYS A 210 14.42 13.09 -1.89
C CYS A 210 14.73 12.31 -3.16
N ILE A 211 15.90 11.70 -3.20
CA ILE A 211 16.32 10.77 -4.23
C ILE A 211 16.57 9.41 -3.58
N ALA A 212 15.79 8.41 -3.98
CA ALA A 212 16.01 7.01 -3.66
C ALA A 212 16.85 6.37 -4.75
N SER A 213 17.98 5.75 -4.41
CA SER A 213 18.96 5.23 -5.38
C SER A 213 19.39 3.81 -5.05
N ASN A 214 19.52 2.96 -6.07
CA ASN A 214 20.25 1.69 -6.01
C ASN A 214 21.12 1.51 -7.26
N SER A 215 21.75 0.32 -7.44
CA SER A 215 22.62 0.03 -8.59
C SER A 215 21.91 0.06 -9.96
N LEU A 216 20.58 0.04 -10.00
CA LEU A 216 19.79 0.03 -11.23
C LEU A 216 19.26 1.41 -11.61
N GLY A 217 19.40 2.40 -10.75
CA GLY A 217 18.95 3.76 -11.01
C GLY A 217 18.39 4.46 -9.79
N ASN A 218 17.69 5.57 -10.04
CA ASN A 218 17.14 6.41 -9.00
C ASN A 218 15.70 6.84 -9.33
N SER A 219 14.98 7.25 -8.31
CA SER A 219 13.64 7.85 -8.38
C SER A 219 13.53 8.93 -7.31
N SER A 220 12.66 9.92 -7.49
CA SER A 220 12.59 11.07 -6.58
C SER A 220 11.17 11.50 -6.25
N CYS A 221 11.00 12.16 -5.11
CA CYS A 221 9.81 12.90 -4.71
C CYS A 221 10.19 14.24 -4.10
N GLU A 222 9.24 15.15 -4.00
CA GLU A 222 9.43 16.46 -3.41
C GLU A 222 8.41 16.72 -2.31
N VAL A 223 8.79 17.55 -1.36
CA VAL A 223 7.94 18.06 -0.30
C VAL A 223 8.17 19.55 -0.13
N ASP A 224 7.09 20.28 0.08
CA ASP A 224 7.12 21.73 0.28
C ASP A 224 7.12 22.06 1.78
N LEU A 225 8.15 22.78 2.21
CA LEU A 225 8.28 23.37 3.55
C LEU A 225 8.07 24.87 3.52
N THR A 226 7.41 25.42 2.53
CA THR A 226 6.96 26.82 2.63
C THR A 226 5.92 26.89 3.74
N ALA A 227 6.07 27.86 4.64
CA ALA A 227 5.07 28.07 5.68
C ALA A 227 3.70 28.20 5.00
N ALA A 228 2.81 27.27 5.29
CA ALA A 228 1.42 27.41 4.90
C ALA A 228 0.88 28.63 5.65
N HIS A 229 0.97 29.81 5.04
CA HIS A 229 0.09 30.88 5.43
C HIS A 229 -1.32 30.32 5.27
N SER A 230 -1.99 30.11 6.39
CA SER A 230 -3.39 29.70 6.38
C SER A 230 -4.21 30.90 5.86
N GLU A 231 -4.24 31.09 4.54
CA GLU A 231 -5.12 32.06 3.89
C GLU A 231 -6.60 31.84 4.26
N GLY A 232 -6.93 30.67 4.76
CA GLY A 232 -8.26 30.33 5.25
C GLY A 232 -8.76 31.24 6.39
N GLY A 233 -7.89 31.70 7.27
CA GLY A 233 -8.24 32.60 8.36
C GLY A 233 -8.58 34.01 7.88
N LEU A 234 -7.87 34.51 6.87
CA LEU A 234 -8.08 35.82 6.29
C LEU A 234 -9.37 35.88 5.48
N ILE A 235 -9.64 34.83 4.70
CA ILE A 235 -10.87 34.70 3.88
C ILE A 235 -12.09 34.53 4.79
N ALA A 236 -12.00 33.68 5.81
CA ALA A 236 -13.08 33.49 6.78
C ALA A 236 -13.38 34.79 7.57
N GLY A 237 -12.35 35.52 8.00
CA GLY A 237 -12.49 36.81 8.67
C GLY A 237 -13.15 37.88 7.81
N ALA A 238 -12.77 37.96 6.52
CA ALA A 238 -13.37 38.91 5.58
C ALA A 238 -14.85 38.57 5.29
N LEU A 239 -15.20 37.31 5.16
CA LEU A 239 -16.59 36.89 4.96
C LEU A 239 -17.47 37.13 6.18
N ILE A 240 -16.98 36.84 7.38
CA ILE A 240 -17.69 37.12 8.63
C ILE A 240 -17.87 38.62 8.81
N GLY A 241 -16.83 39.44 8.55
CA GLY A 241 -16.90 40.88 8.62
C GLY A 241 -17.91 41.49 7.64
N ALA A 242 -17.96 40.98 6.40
CA ALA A 242 -18.94 41.40 5.38
C ALA A 242 -20.38 41.07 5.79
N ILE A 243 -20.62 39.89 6.35
CA ILE A 243 -21.95 39.48 6.83
C ILE A 243 -22.41 40.33 7.99
N LEU A 244 -21.54 40.59 8.98
CA LEU A 244 -21.84 41.42 10.10
C LEU A 244 -22.11 42.88 9.67
N GLY A 245 -21.31 43.42 8.73
CA GLY A 245 -21.53 44.74 8.15
C GLY A 245 -22.89 44.86 7.46
N ALA A 246 -23.27 43.85 6.66
CA ALA A 246 -24.57 43.79 5.99
C ALA A 246 -25.74 43.75 6.99
N VAL A 247 -25.61 42.99 8.07
CA VAL A 247 -26.63 42.93 9.14
C VAL A 247 -26.80 44.27 9.81
N VAL A 248 -25.70 44.98 10.14
CA VAL A 248 -25.75 46.29 10.74
C VAL A 248 -26.42 47.33 9.81
N ILE A 249 -26.11 47.31 8.52
CA ILE A 249 -26.76 48.17 7.53
C ILE A 249 -28.25 47.85 7.44
N CYS A 250 -28.65 46.59 7.40
CA CYS A 250 -30.07 46.22 7.40
C CYS A 250 -30.82 46.71 8.64
N ILE A 251 -30.19 46.61 9.82
CA ILE A 251 -30.76 47.10 11.06
C ILE A 251 -30.94 48.66 11.01
N ILE A 252 -29.94 49.39 10.55
CA ILE A 252 -30.00 50.84 10.40
C ILE A 252 -31.14 51.23 9.44
N VAL A 253 -31.19 50.61 8.25
CA VAL A 253 -32.26 50.85 7.26
C VAL A 253 -33.64 50.56 7.86
N TRP A 254 -33.76 49.44 8.59
CA TRP A 254 -35.01 49.09 9.26
C TRP A 254 -35.44 50.13 10.30
N PHE A 255 -34.52 50.62 11.09
CA PHE A 255 -34.83 51.69 12.07
C PHE A 255 -35.20 53.00 11.39
N LEU A 256 -34.53 53.39 10.31
CA LEU A 256 -34.83 54.59 9.56
C LEU A 256 -36.22 54.50 8.89
N THR A 257 -36.52 53.41 8.22
CA THR A 257 -37.84 53.19 7.58
C THR A 257 -38.97 53.10 8.61
N LYS A 258 -38.71 52.51 9.77
CA LYS A 258 -39.67 52.47 10.89
C LYS A 258 -39.93 53.89 11.45
N LYS A 259 -38.89 54.73 11.50
CA LYS A 259 -39.02 56.12 11.96
C LYS A 259 -39.81 57.01 10.97
N GLU A 260 -39.64 56.76 9.66
CA GLU A 260 -40.40 57.46 8.62
C GLU A 260 -41.86 57.05 8.64
N LYS A 261 -42.17 55.74 8.71
CA LYS A 261 -43.55 55.23 8.84
C LYS A 261 -44.27 55.78 10.06
N LYS A 262 -43.53 56.00 11.17
CA LYS A 262 -44.09 56.62 12.41
C LYS A 262 -44.35 58.11 12.24
N LYS A 263 -43.61 58.82 11.36
CA LYS A 263 -43.89 60.22 11.00
C LYS A 263 -45.11 60.31 10.11
N GLU A 264 -45.21 59.51 9.06
CA GLU A 264 -46.38 59.48 8.17
C GLU A 264 -47.67 59.14 8.88
N THR A 265 -47.63 58.17 9.87
CA THR A 265 -48.77 57.81 10.66
C THR A 265 -49.22 58.96 11.58
N LYS A 266 -48.27 59.76 12.11
CA LYS A 266 -48.59 60.96 12.89
C LYS A 266 -49.13 62.09 12.04
N GLU A 267 -48.67 62.29 10.82
CA GLU A 267 -49.13 63.31 9.87
C GLU A 267 -50.53 62.96 9.35
N LYS A 268 -50.79 61.66 9.07
CA LYS A 268 -52.16 61.19 8.68
C LYS A 268 -53.14 61.26 9.84
N ALA A 269 -52.74 61.09 11.09
CA ALA A 269 -53.57 61.29 12.27
C ALA A 269 -53.90 62.76 12.51
N ALA A 270 -52.97 63.67 12.29
CA ALA A 270 -53.17 65.10 12.43
C ALA A 270 -54.09 65.69 11.32
N ASN A 271 -54.08 65.08 10.10
CA ASN A 271 -54.90 65.55 8.98
C ASN A 271 -56.33 64.96 9.03
N SER A 272 -56.56 63.94 9.86
CA SER A 272 -57.91 63.33 10.06
C SER A 272 -58.79 64.06 11.06
N GLU A 273 -58.23 65.08 11.78
CA GLU A 273 -58.97 65.80 12.83
C GLU A 273 -59.62 67.10 12.33
N MET A 274 -59.54 67.40 11.01
CA MET A 274 -60.08 68.61 10.43
C MET A 274 -60.94 68.37 9.20
N GLN A 275 -62.01 67.55 9.36
CA GLN A 275 -63.12 67.55 8.38
C GLN A 275 -64.50 67.45 9.09
N PRO A 276 -65.45 68.36 8.73
CA PRO A 276 -66.79 68.41 9.38
C PRO A 276 -67.69 67.34 8.80
N MET A 277 -68.57 66.86 9.67
CA MET A 277 -69.60 65.81 9.34
C MET A 277 -70.59 66.33 8.27
N PRO A 278 -70.98 65.46 7.33
CA PRO A 278 -72.26 65.56 6.63
C PRO A 278 -73.33 64.60 7.14
N GLN A 279 -74.52 65.11 7.12
CA GLN A 279 -75.80 64.61 7.57
C GLN A 279 -76.24 63.28 6.98
N LYS A 280 -77.03 62.60 7.78
CA LYS A 280 -77.89 61.44 7.42
C LYS A 280 -78.81 61.69 6.25
N GLN A 281 -78.92 60.72 5.35
CA GLN A 281 -80.16 60.41 4.67
C GLN A 281 -80.40 58.88 4.62
N GLN A 282 -81.64 58.56 4.92
CA GLN A 282 -82.26 57.26 5.09
C GLN A 282 -82.60 56.54 3.76
N ALA A 283 -82.76 55.24 3.93
CA ALA A 283 -83.62 54.29 3.18
C ALA A 283 -83.07 53.85 1.79
N ASN A 284 -83.01 52.59 1.51
CA ASN A 284 -84.10 51.64 1.41
C ASN A 284 -83.55 50.21 1.33
N VAL A 285 -84.34 49.32 1.89
CA VAL A 285 -84.23 47.88 1.89
C VAL A 285 -84.59 47.32 0.51
N GLU A 286 -83.83 46.41 -0.03
CA GLU A 286 -84.42 45.37 -0.86
C GLU A 286 -83.56 44.08 -0.76
N TYR A 287 -84.26 43.06 -0.30
CA TYR A 287 -83.93 41.66 -0.28
C TYR A 287 -83.88 41.10 -1.71
N VAL A 288 -82.98 40.19 -1.99
CA VAL A 288 -83.27 38.97 -2.78
C VAL A 288 -82.06 38.02 -2.81
N ASN A 289 -82.25 36.97 -2.14
CA ASN A 289 -81.94 35.54 -2.42
C ASN A 289 -80.57 35.08 -2.96
N ILE A 290 -80.10 34.11 -2.17
CA ILE A 290 -79.22 33.00 -2.42
C ILE A 290 -79.78 32.11 -3.57
N PRO A 291 -78.95 31.47 -4.39
CA PRO A 291 -78.67 30.08 -4.04
C PRO A 291 -77.25 29.56 -4.25
N THR A 292 -76.97 28.64 -3.41
CA THR A 292 -76.06 27.52 -3.37
C THR A 292 -75.87 26.80 -4.71
N GLN A 293 -74.73 26.29 -4.96
CA GLN A 293 -74.30 24.94 -5.38
C GLN A 293 -72.93 25.00 -5.98
N GLU A 294 -72.03 24.30 -5.38
CA GLU A 294 -71.67 22.88 -5.58
C GLU A 294 -70.88 22.61 -6.84
N ASN A 295 -69.78 22.04 -6.58
CA ASN A 295 -69.17 20.88 -7.23
C ASN A 295 -68.12 21.06 -8.31
N GLU A 296 -67.17 20.29 -8.02
CA GLU A 296 -66.39 19.34 -8.84
C GLU A 296 -65.23 19.91 -9.65
N SER A 297 -64.13 19.51 -9.26
CA SER A 297 -63.32 18.30 -9.55
C SER A 297 -62.43 18.41 -10.81
N ILE A 298 -61.37 17.70 -10.66
CA ILE A 298 -60.56 17.00 -11.64
C ILE A 298 -59.35 17.76 -12.16
N ALA A 299 -58.26 17.32 -11.68
CA ALA A 299 -57.36 16.26 -12.06
C ALA A 299 -56.16 16.68 -12.93
N THR A 300 -55.13 16.06 -12.57
CA THR A 300 -54.02 15.46 -13.33
C THR A 300 -52.87 16.39 -13.66
N ALA A 301 -51.64 16.02 -13.50
CA ALA A 301 -50.97 14.75 -13.51
C ALA A 301 -49.54 14.89 -12.96
N THR A 302 -49.10 13.93 -12.22
CA THR A 302 -47.74 13.38 -12.14
C THR A 302 -47.23 12.95 -13.54
N PRO A 303 -45.96 12.64 -13.78
CA PRO A 303 -45.22 11.63 -13.07
C PRO A 303 -43.73 11.90 -12.84
N SER A 304 -43.21 11.27 -11.84
CA SER A 304 -42.36 10.08 -11.75
C SER A 304 -40.89 10.33 -12.13
N ARG A 305 -39.92 9.80 -11.51
CA ARG A 305 -39.50 8.46 -11.12
C ARG A 305 -38.01 8.58 -10.82
N GLU A 306 -37.36 7.93 -10.03
CA GLU A 306 -37.18 6.61 -9.48
C GLU A 306 -35.99 6.73 -8.51
N ALA A 307 -36.09 6.32 -7.30
CA ALA A 307 -35.98 4.95 -6.81
C ALA A 307 -34.58 4.33 -6.97
N ASN A 308 -34.04 3.97 -5.94
CA ASN A 308 -33.65 2.70 -5.29
C ASN A 308 -32.25 2.78 -4.77
N ALA A 309 -31.83 2.16 -3.77
CA ALA A 309 -32.39 1.20 -2.85
C ALA A 309 -31.49 1.15 -1.63
N ALA A 310 -32.13 0.92 -0.55
CA ALA A 310 -31.58 0.45 0.68
C ALA A 310 -30.86 -0.88 0.48
N ASN A 311 -29.81 -1.11 1.25
CA ASN A 311 -29.73 -2.39 1.90
C ASN A 311 -29.07 -2.25 3.28
N GLU A 312 -29.89 -2.43 4.26
CA GLU A 312 -29.55 -2.92 5.58
C GLU A 312 -28.70 -4.17 5.47
N TYR A 313 -27.70 -4.30 6.32
CA TYR A 313 -27.55 -5.53 7.07
C TYR A 313 -26.97 -5.27 8.45
N SER A 314 -27.79 -5.59 9.36
CA SER A 314 -27.82 -5.70 10.78
C SER A 314 -26.69 -6.54 11.38
N THR A 315 -26.14 -6.03 12.48
CA THR A 315 -25.94 -6.65 13.80
C THR A 315 -25.47 -8.09 13.95
N SER A 316 -24.46 -8.24 14.70
CA SER A 316 -24.23 -8.90 16.00
C SER A 316 -23.09 -9.89 15.92
N LYS A 317 -22.14 -10.01 16.82
CA LYS A 317 -22.21 -10.19 18.26
C LYS A 317 -20.78 -10.12 18.81
N GLU A 318 -20.66 -9.44 19.91
CA GLU A 318 -19.65 -9.71 20.95
C GLU A 318 -19.57 -11.19 21.28
N VAL A 319 -18.35 -11.70 21.42
CA VAL A 319 -18.01 -12.68 22.44
C VAL A 319 -16.59 -12.44 22.92
N ALA A 320 -16.51 -12.37 24.21
CA ALA A 320 -15.44 -12.03 25.12
C ALA A 320 -14.18 -12.89 25.05
N ALA A 321 -13.09 -12.23 25.37
CA ALA A 321 -12.01 -12.54 26.29
C ALA A 321 -11.61 -14.00 26.52
N SER A 322 -10.32 -14.30 26.32
CA SER A 322 -9.45 -14.71 27.43
C SER A 322 -8.06 -15.13 26.92
N GLY A 323 -7.04 -14.68 27.63
CA GLY A 323 -5.84 -15.48 27.89
C GLY A 323 -4.62 -15.19 27.07
N MET A 324 -3.81 -14.24 27.49
CA MET A 324 -2.35 -14.38 27.40
C MET A 324 -1.87 -15.58 28.18
N PRO A 325 -0.74 -16.21 27.77
CA PRO A 325 0.41 -16.12 28.67
C PRO A 325 1.68 -15.57 27.97
N GLU A 326 2.32 -14.75 28.70
CA GLU A 326 3.71 -14.31 28.70
C GLU A 326 4.68 -15.49 28.93
N ASN A 327 5.94 -15.25 28.53
CA ASN A 327 7.18 -16.03 28.78
C ASN A 327 7.56 -16.98 27.63
N ASP A 328 8.80 -17.07 27.12
CA ASP A 328 10.11 -16.89 27.75
C ASP A 328 11.21 -16.69 26.68
N GLU A 329 12.22 -15.95 27.08
CA GLU A 329 13.66 -16.06 26.78
C GLU A 329 14.11 -16.59 25.39
N MET A 330 14.63 -15.70 24.58
CA MET A 330 15.66 -16.08 23.61
C MET A 330 17.03 -15.61 24.07
N GLN A 331 17.76 -16.58 24.64
CA GLN A 331 19.19 -16.51 24.92
C GLN A 331 19.99 -16.36 23.62
N GLY A 332 20.94 -15.44 23.66
CA GLY A 332 21.89 -15.17 22.61
C GLY A 332 22.75 -16.37 22.22
N LEU A 333 22.96 -16.52 20.93
CA LEU A 333 24.03 -17.36 20.39
C LEU A 333 25.12 -16.44 19.82
N GLU A 334 26.13 -16.20 20.66
CA GLU A 334 27.44 -15.68 20.24
C GLU A 334 28.14 -16.72 19.37
N ILE A 335 28.39 -16.37 18.12
CA ILE A 335 29.31 -17.14 17.28
C ILE A 335 30.69 -16.52 17.43
N GLN A 336 31.52 -17.18 18.20
CA GLN A 336 32.96 -16.93 18.26
C GLN A 336 33.61 -17.36 16.93
N THR A 337 34.15 -16.38 16.21
CA THR A 337 35.17 -16.59 15.18
C THR A 337 36.50 -16.88 15.85
N ARG A 338 37.09 -18.06 15.62
CA ARG A 338 38.49 -18.35 15.83
C ARG A 338 39.21 -18.57 14.52
N ALA A 339 40.32 -17.89 14.42
CA ALA A 339 41.46 -17.85 13.51
C ALA A 339 41.57 -18.97 12.47
#